data_accc20fcc21b6fb25de4fbc7c864fa4e
#
_entry.id   accc20fcc21b6fb25de4fbc7c864fa4e
#
_cell.length_a   1.000
_cell.length_b   1.000
_cell.length_c   1.000
_cell.angle_alpha   90.00
_cell.angle_beta   90.00
_cell.angle_gamma   90.00
#
_symmetry.space_group_name_H-M   'P 1'
#
loop_
_entity.id
_entity.type
_entity.pdbx_description
1 polymer ?
#
loop_
_entity_poly.entity_id
_entity_poly.type
_entity_poly.pdbx_seq_one_letter_code
_entity_poly.pdbx_strand_id
1 'polypeptide(L)'
;MKIKDSFILSEIGGSYIVIPTGTETVDLNGMITLNETGNFMWNKLQNDITKDELIEDFLKEYDVEREVVSADIDEFVEKLKTIGAICE
;
A
#
# COMPACT_ATOMS: atom_id res chain seq x y z
N MET A 1 -8.95 7.14 -0.46
CA MET A 1 -7.54 6.92 -0.09
C MET A 1 -6.69 6.91 -1.34
N LYS A 2 -5.57 7.55 -1.29
CA LYS A 2 -4.64 7.59 -2.42
C LYS A 2 -3.22 7.74 -1.88
N ILE A 3 -2.27 7.05 -2.51
CA ILE A 3 -0.86 7.17 -2.14
C ILE A 3 -0.30 8.48 -2.71
N LYS A 4 0.50 9.18 -1.92
CA LYS A 4 1.15 10.42 -2.34
C LYS A 4 2.17 10.17 -3.44
N ASP A 5 2.28 11.12 -4.37
CA ASP A 5 3.22 11.03 -5.50
C ASP A 5 4.69 11.04 -5.06
N SER A 6 4.96 11.46 -3.82
CA SER A 6 6.33 11.49 -3.28
C SER A 6 6.85 10.11 -2.86
N PHE A 7 6.08 9.06 -3.08
CA PHE A 7 6.50 7.69 -2.79
C PHE A 7 6.37 6.83 -4.03
N ILE A 8 7.35 5.97 -4.27
CA ILE A 8 7.35 5.03 -5.38
C ILE A 8 7.59 3.62 -4.85
N LEU A 9 7.20 2.65 -5.65
CA LEU A 9 7.47 1.25 -5.37
C LEU A 9 8.57 0.78 -6.32
N SER A 10 9.62 0.18 -5.78
CA SER A 10 10.71 -0.39 -6.55
C SER A 10 10.77 -1.89 -6.32
N GLU A 11 10.97 -2.66 -7.38
CA GLU A 11 11.18 -4.09 -7.28
C GLU A 11 12.69 -4.37 -7.36
N ILE A 12 13.22 -4.96 -6.30
CA ILE A 12 14.64 -5.28 -6.20
C ILE A 12 14.77 -6.71 -5.70
N GLY A 13 15.35 -7.58 -6.52
CA GLY A 13 15.61 -8.97 -6.13
C GLY A 13 14.37 -9.75 -5.73
N GLY A 14 13.23 -9.48 -6.37
CA GLY A 14 11.97 -10.14 -6.07
C GLY A 14 11.20 -9.53 -4.90
N SER A 15 11.73 -8.47 -4.30
CA SER A 15 11.06 -7.76 -3.22
C SER A 15 10.54 -6.40 -3.69
N TYR A 16 9.42 -5.98 -3.14
CA TYR A 16 8.82 -4.68 -3.42
C TYR A 16 9.12 -3.74 -2.26
N ILE A 17 9.79 -2.64 -2.54
CA ILE A 17 10.25 -1.69 -1.52
C ILE A 17 9.64 -0.32 -1.79
N VAL A 18 9.02 0.26 -0.76
CA VAL A 18 8.48 1.63 -0.82
C VAL A 18 9.63 2.60 -0.58
N ILE A 19 9.84 3.50 -1.52
CA ILE A 19 10.94 4.47 -1.47
C ILE A 19 10.36 5.89 -1.53
N PRO A 20 10.71 6.75 -0.56
CA PRO A 20 10.34 8.17 -0.64
C PRO A 20 11.16 8.87 -1.72
N THR A 21 10.53 9.78 -2.44
CA THR A 21 11.20 10.61 -3.44
C THR A 21 11.05 12.07 -3.05
N GLY A 22 11.98 12.92 -3.48
CA GLY A 22 11.90 14.35 -3.22
C GLY A 22 12.45 14.76 -1.87
N THR A 23 11.88 15.82 -1.30
CA THR A 23 12.40 16.48 -0.10
C THR A 23 11.80 15.98 1.21
N GLU A 24 10.88 15.03 1.16
CA GLU A 24 10.31 14.49 2.39
C GLU A 24 11.38 13.69 3.13
N THR A 25 11.69 14.15 4.34
CA THR A 25 12.57 13.39 5.21
C THR A 25 11.74 12.32 5.89
N VAL A 26 11.77 11.14 5.31
CA VAL A 26 11.19 9.97 5.93
C VAL A 26 12.29 9.32 6.75
N ASP A 27 11.97 8.90 7.95
CA ASP A 27 12.88 8.09 8.74
C ASP A 27 13.13 6.79 7.96
N LEU A 28 14.36 6.66 7.44
CA LEU A 28 14.73 5.51 6.61
C LEU A 28 14.67 4.17 7.36
N ASN A 29 14.58 4.21 8.68
CA ASN A 29 14.33 3.00 9.46
C ASN A 29 12.93 2.46 9.19
N GLY A 30 12.08 3.24 8.53
CA GLY A 30 10.72 2.85 8.19
C GLY A 30 10.53 2.40 6.76
N MET A 31 11.59 1.99 6.04
CA MET A 31 11.42 1.41 4.71
C MET A 31 10.51 0.19 4.79
N ILE A 32 9.43 0.23 4.02
CA ILE A 32 8.46 -0.84 4.01
C ILE A 32 8.72 -1.76 2.83
N THR A 33 8.84 -3.05 3.13
CA THR A 33 8.89 -4.09 2.09
C THR A 33 7.50 -4.68 1.97
N LEU A 34 6.99 -4.76 0.75
CA LEU A 34 5.67 -5.31 0.47
C LEU A 34 5.78 -6.72 -0.10
N ASN A 35 4.81 -7.55 0.26
CA ASN A 35 4.62 -8.84 -0.38
C ASN A 35 3.74 -8.65 -1.63
N GLU A 36 3.36 -9.76 -2.27
CA GLU A 36 2.54 -9.74 -3.48
C GLU A 36 1.20 -9.02 -3.26
N THR A 37 0.53 -9.29 -2.16
CA THR A 37 -0.75 -8.63 -1.85
C THR A 37 -0.58 -7.16 -1.56
N GLY A 38 0.51 -6.79 -0.89
CA GLY A 38 0.85 -5.38 -0.67
C GLY A 38 1.10 -4.65 -1.97
N ASN A 39 1.80 -5.28 -2.91
CA ASN A 39 2.02 -4.73 -4.24
C ASN A 39 0.68 -4.52 -4.97
N PHE A 40 -0.23 -5.48 -4.89
CA PHE A 40 -1.56 -5.35 -5.48
C PHE A 40 -2.28 -4.12 -4.91
N MET A 41 -2.32 -3.98 -3.59
CA MET A 41 -2.97 -2.85 -2.93
C MET A 41 -2.31 -1.52 -3.29
N TRP A 42 -0.98 -1.49 -3.35
CA TRP A 42 -0.23 -0.30 -3.75
C TRP A 42 -0.66 0.18 -5.14
N ASN A 43 -0.74 -0.73 -6.10
CA ASN A 43 -1.13 -0.38 -7.47
C ASN A 43 -2.56 0.15 -7.54
N LYS A 44 -3.47 -0.41 -6.76
CA LYS A 44 -4.85 0.08 -6.70
C LYS A 44 -4.94 1.46 -6.06
N LEU A 45 -4.11 1.73 -5.07
CA LEU A 45 -4.08 3.02 -4.36
C LEU A 45 -3.37 4.13 -5.13
N GLN A 46 -2.86 3.86 -6.34
CA GLN A 46 -2.38 4.91 -7.22
C GLN A 46 -3.51 5.82 -7.68
N ASN A 47 -4.74 5.33 -7.64
CA ASN A 47 -5.95 6.11 -7.90
C ASN A 47 -6.69 6.32 -6.58
N ASP A 48 -7.49 7.38 -6.50
CA ASP A 48 -8.30 7.62 -5.32
C ASP A 48 -9.40 6.54 -5.27
N ILE A 49 -9.32 5.68 -4.28
CA ILE A 49 -10.19 4.51 -4.14
C ILE A 49 -10.63 4.38 -2.69
N THR A 50 -11.87 3.98 -2.47
CA THR A 50 -12.37 3.73 -1.13
C THR A 50 -11.93 2.36 -0.64
N LYS A 51 -11.98 2.16 0.68
CA LYS A 51 -11.69 0.86 1.26
C LYS A 51 -12.59 -0.24 0.69
N ASP A 52 -13.88 0.06 0.55
CA ASP A 52 -14.85 -0.91 0.03
C ASP A 52 -14.52 -1.31 -1.41
N GLU A 53 -14.17 -0.35 -2.25
CA GLU A 53 -13.74 -0.62 -3.62
C GLU A 53 -12.49 -1.47 -3.65
N LEU A 54 -11.53 -1.18 -2.78
CA LEU A 54 -10.30 -1.96 -2.68
C LEU A 54 -10.58 -3.39 -2.24
N ILE A 55 -11.47 -3.58 -1.27
CA ILE A 55 -11.92 -4.91 -0.85
C ILE A 55 -12.53 -5.68 -2.02
N GLU A 56 -13.44 -5.04 -2.75
CA GLU A 56 -14.09 -5.68 -3.90
C GLU A 56 -13.08 -6.10 -4.96
N ASP A 57 -12.15 -5.23 -5.30
CA ASP A 57 -11.11 -5.54 -6.28
C ASP A 57 -10.23 -6.69 -5.82
N PHE A 58 -9.90 -6.72 -4.53
CA PHE A 58 -9.08 -7.77 -3.95
C PHE A 58 -9.79 -9.13 -4.01
N LEU A 59 -11.10 -9.14 -3.71
CA LEU A 59 -11.90 -10.37 -3.75
C LEU A 59 -12.08 -10.92 -5.16
N LYS A 60 -11.98 -10.07 -6.17
CA LYS A 60 -12.02 -10.53 -7.57
C LYS A 60 -10.72 -11.21 -7.98
N GLU A 61 -9.61 -10.80 -7.38
CA GLU A 61 -8.28 -11.29 -7.75
C GLU A 61 -7.84 -12.49 -6.91
N TYR A 62 -8.25 -12.53 -5.65
CA TYR A 62 -7.83 -13.55 -4.69
C TYR A 62 -9.02 -14.25 -4.07
N ASP A 63 -8.90 -15.56 -3.87
CA ASP A 63 -9.93 -16.36 -3.21
C ASP A 63 -9.70 -16.35 -1.70
N VAL A 64 -10.21 -15.30 -1.05
CA VAL A 64 -10.02 -15.07 0.38
C VAL A 64 -11.30 -14.55 1.00
N GLU A 65 -11.40 -14.63 2.32
CA GLU A 65 -12.56 -14.13 3.06
C GLU A 65 -12.53 -12.62 3.17
N ARG A 66 -13.71 -11.98 3.06
CA ARG A 66 -13.84 -10.55 3.15
C ARG A 66 -13.28 -9.99 4.47
N GLU A 67 -13.53 -10.68 5.58
CA GLU A 67 -13.03 -10.26 6.89
C GLU A 67 -11.51 -10.23 6.96
N VAL A 68 -10.87 -11.21 6.34
CA VAL A 68 -9.40 -11.29 6.27
C VAL A 68 -8.87 -10.14 5.44
N VAL A 69 -9.45 -9.89 4.28
CA VAL A 69 -9.06 -8.79 3.40
C VAL A 69 -9.22 -7.44 4.10
N SER A 70 -10.34 -7.23 4.78
CA SER A 70 -10.59 -5.98 5.50
C SER A 70 -9.52 -5.71 6.56
N ALA A 71 -9.14 -6.73 7.33
CA ALA A 71 -8.10 -6.61 8.34
C ALA A 71 -6.74 -6.34 7.71
N ASP A 72 -6.41 -7.03 6.61
CA ASP A 72 -5.15 -6.85 5.91
C ASP A 72 -5.02 -5.44 5.32
N ILE A 73 -6.11 -4.93 4.77
CA ILE A 73 -6.13 -3.56 4.22
C ILE A 73 -5.93 -2.54 5.33
N ASP A 74 -6.62 -2.72 6.47
CA ASP A 74 -6.47 -1.81 7.60
C ASP A 74 -5.02 -1.77 8.10
N GLU A 75 -4.39 -2.92 8.23
CA GLU A 75 -3.00 -3.03 8.64
C GLU A 75 -2.07 -2.35 7.63
N PHE A 76 -2.29 -2.59 6.35
CA PHE A 76 -1.50 -2.00 5.28
C PHE A 76 -1.62 -0.47 5.27
N VAL A 77 -2.84 0.03 5.38
CA VAL A 77 -3.10 1.47 5.39
C VAL A 77 -2.44 2.13 6.60
N GLU A 78 -2.50 1.48 7.78
CA GLU A 78 -1.84 2.01 8.98
C GLU A 78 -0.33 2.12 8.80
N LYS A 79 0.29 1.14 8.17
CA LYS A 79 1.72 1.20 7.86
C LYS A 79 2.04 2.38 6.95
N LEU A 80 1.24 2.59 5.92
CA LEU A 80 1.43 3.70 4.99
C LEU A 80 1.19 5.05 5.66
N LYS A 81 0.24 5.14 6.57
CA LYS A 81 0.01 6.37 7.34
C LYS A 81 1.19 6.70 8.25
N THR A 82 1.81 5.68 8.84
CA THR A 82 2.96 5.84 9.73
C THR A 82 4.13 6.51 9.02
N ILE A 83 4.34 6.20 7.74
CA ILE A 83 5.41 6.82 6.96
C ILE A 83 4.92 8.06 6.19
N GLY A 84 3.66 8.42 6.32
CA GLY A 84 3.10 9.58 5.64
C GLY A 84 2.83 9.38 4.16
N ALA A 85 2.69 8.14 3.70
CA ALA A 85 2.52 7.83 2.28
C ALA A 85 1.08 7.94 1.80
N ILE A 86 0.11 7.92 2.70
CA ILE A 86 -1.30 8.02 2.33
C ILE A 86 -1.86 9.38 2.73
N CYS A 87 -2.59 9.96 1.79
CA CYS A 87 -3.36 11.18 2.01
C CYS A 87 -4.84 10.78 2.11
N GLU A 88 -5.46 11.13 3.20
CA GLU A 88 -6.90 10.98 3.38
C GLU A 88 -7.62 12.27 3.15
#